data_8654a479ce0e591f20972ab73362b59f
#
_entry.id   8654a479ce0e591f20972ab73362b59f
#
_cell.length_a   1.000
_cell.length_b   1.000
_cell.length_c   1.000
_cell.angle_alpha   90.00
_cell.angle_beta   90.00
_cell.angle_gamma   90.00
#
_symmetry.space_group_name_H-M   'P 1'
#
loop_
_entity.id
_entity.type
_entity.pdbx_description
1 polymer ?
#
loop_
_entity_poly.entity_id
_entity_poly.type
_entity_poly.pdbx_seq_one_letter_code
_entity_poly.pdbx_strand_id
1 'polypeptide(L)'
;AQEYYEEPNYAEEAFNLSEDVRRNAEFYIPSAPAFYLMGVTPDQVGRPGSVQDFKVDWRVKNYVLAPDLAIEAQPFWAFYYDRKGLDAYREASPFMKTLSTLSLSLGTAKMDGLNHLSYAAKISLFRERDPVDDPVLLDSMARTLKEMEWPYRQMIDSLQSMIDTLSDRQWKLELKEQVFNLKSEVKNMHHAQKQRLIEMEAAYLYNHWNSSGLDLAVGRVYTYNNDFDTLNFQKAGFGIWVNGAYRLGYRGLLSGVARLKQIGDNRDVMLGGSYRFGSHKFNFFGELVYEALENYSTNGFSPEELFASKFAPDLDNGWYQYQEGLQAISRWTLTWGGDFRLSSGILLNFAIRTKLDEKFRFMKLIPVANVTCLMR
;
A
#
# COMPACT_ATOMS: atom_id res chain seq x y z
N ALA A 1 -20.19 45.98 22.47
CA ALA A 1 -20.24 45.00 21.40
C ALA A 1 -20.27 43.63 22.04
N GLN A 2 -21.36 42.87 21.91
CA GLN A 2 -21.46 41.49 22.25
C GLN A 2 -20.50 40.77 21.30
N GLU A 3 -19.35 40.30 21.78
CA GLU A 3 -18.60 39.25 21.12
C GLU A 3 -19.47 37.99 21.23
N TYR A 4 -20.32 37.78 20.24
CA TYR A 4 -20.91 36.48 20.01
C TYR A 4 -19.75 35.52 19.80
N TYR A 5 -19.64 34.55 20.69
CA TYR A 5 -18.67 33.47 20.55
C TYR A 5 -19.13 32.62 19.34
N GLU A 6 -18.52 32.84 18.17
CA GLU A 6 -18.82 32.03 16.99
C GLU A 6 -18.54 30.56 17.34
N GLU A 7 -19.49 29.72 17.02
CA GLU A 7 -19.30 28.26 17.17
C GLU A 7 -18.09 27.85 16.28
N PRO A 8 -17.07 27.21 16.83
CA PRO A 8 -15.90 26.86 16.02
C PRO A 8 -16.29 25.90 14.89
N ASN A 9 -15.63 26.03 13.79
CA ASN A 9 -15.74 25.07 12.70
C ASN A 9 -15.01 23.77 13.07
N TYR A 10 -15.69 22.90 13.81
CA TYR A 10 -15.11 21.61 14.26
C TYR A 10 -14.62 20.73 13.11
N ALA A 11 -15.19 20.87 11.91
CA ALA A 11 -14.74 20.11 10.74
C ALA A 11 -13.34 20.59 10.29
N GLU A 12 -13.09 21.88 10.31
CA GLU A 12 -11.81 22.48 9.96
C GLU A 12 -10.77 22.23 11.09
N GLU A 13 -11.20 22.36 12.34
CA GLU A 13 -10.35 22.08 13.48
C GLU A 13 -9.91 20.60 13.53
N ALA A 14 -10.82 19.66 13.31
CA ALA A 14 -10.51 18.23 13.20
C ALA A 14 -9.55 17.96 12.04
N PHE A 15 -9.77 18.61 10.90
CA PHE A 15 -8.90 18.49 9.74
C PHE A 15 -7.49 18.96 10.03
N ASN A 16 -7.32 20.13 10.64
CA ASN A 16 -6.01 20.70 10.96
C ASN A 16 -5.28 19.93 12.06
N LEU A 17 -5.97 19.56 13.15
CA LEU A 17 -5.39 18.82 14.26
C LEU A 17 -4.95 17.39 13.90
N SER A 18 -5.62 16.76 12.95
CA SER A 18 -5.31 15.41 12.49
C SER A 18 -4.38 15.37 11.25
N GLU A 19 -3.97 16.51 10.71
CA GLU A 19 -3.19 16.58 9.46
C GLU A 19 -1.92 15.74 9.52
N ASP A 20 -1.08 15.92 10.55
CA ASP A 20 0.20 15.22 10.69
C ASP A 20 0.03 13.70 10.70
N VAL A 21 -1.07 13.22 11.31
CA VAL A 21 -1.36 11.81 11.47
C VAL A 21 -1.89 11.25 10.15
N ARG A 22 -2.88 11.91 9.53
CA ARG A 22 -3.48 11.48 8.27
C ARG A 22 -2.55 11.57 7.07
N ARG A 23 -1.57 12.47 7.11
CA ARG A 23 -0.57 12.62 6.04
C ARG A 23 0.18 11.31 5.77
N ASN A 24 0.32 10.46 6.78
CA ASN A 24 1.01 9.17 6.70
C ASN A 24 0.07 7.96 6.84
N ALA A 25 -1.23 8.18 6.66
CA ALA A 25 -2.24 7.13 6.82
C ALA A 25 -2.24 6.16 5.64
N GLU A 26 -2.04 4.87 5.90
CA GLU A 26 -2.04 3.81 4.90
C GLU A 26 -2.77 2.57 5.38
N PHE A 27 -3.71 2.06 4.60
CA PHE A 27 -4.36 0.78 4.88
C PHE A 27 -3.41 -0.40 4.71
N TYR A 28 -2.55 -0.34 3.71
CA TYR A 28 -1.64 -1.43 3.35
C TYR A 28 -0.41 -0.91 2.60
N ILE A 29 0.71 -1.57 2.84
CA ILE A 29 1.97 -1.31 2.14
C ILE A 29 2.17 -2.45 1.10
N PRO A 30 1.89 -2.20 -0.20
CA PRO A 30 2.06 -3.22 -1.23
C PRO A 30 3.53 -3.50 -1.50
N SER A 31 3.84 -4.67 -2.05
CA SER A 31 5.18 -4.94 -2.60
C SER A 31 5.49 -4.01 -3.78
N ALA A 32 6.76 -3.67 -3.97
CA ALA A 32 7.18 -2.77 -5.04
C ALA A 32 6.82 -3.32 -6.43
N PRO A 33 6.21 -2.49 -7.31
CA PRO A 33 5.84 -2.91 -8.67
C PRO A 33 7.00 -3.51 -9.47
N ALA A 34 8.23 -3.03 -9.28
CA ALA A 34 9.42 -3.59 -9.92
C ALA A 34 9.68 -5.04 -9.49
N PHE A 35 9.55 -5.36 -8.20
CA PHE A 35 9.66 -6.73 -7.68
C PHE A 35 8.53 -7.62 -8.16
N TYR A 36 7.32 -7.05 -8.21
CA TYR A 36 6.13 -7.74 -8.70
C TYR A 36 6.27 -8.17 -10.17
N LEU A 37 6.80 -7.29 -11.02
CA LEU A 37 7.06 -7.59 -12.42
C LEU A 37 8.11 -8.71 -12.60
N MET A 38 9.14 -8.74 -11.75
CA MET A 38 10.15 -9.79 -11.75
C MET A 38 9.65 -11.11 -11.12
N GLY A 39 8.51 -11.10 -10.42
CA GLY A 39 7.94 -12.28 -9.79
C GLY A 39 8.68 -12.74 -8.52
N VAL A 40 9.42 -11.84 -7.87
CA VAL A 40 10.22 -12.14 -6.66
C VAL A 40 9.50 -11.78 -5.36
N THR A 41 8.29 -11.23 -5.41
CA THR A 41 7.44 -10.94 -4.25
C THR A 41 6.90 -12.21 -3.61
N PRO A 42 6.63 -12.29 -2.30
CA PRO A 42 5.97 -13.43 -1.67
C PRO A 42 4.58 -13.70 -2.24
N ASP A 43 3.75 -12.67 -2.37
CA ASP A 43 2.46 -12.73 -3.05
C ASP A 43 2.61 -12.59 -4.57
N GLN A 44 1.82 -13.36 -5.32
CA GLN A 44 1.70 -13.26 -6.77
C GLN A 44 0.46 -12.49 -7.19
N VAL A 45 -0.57 -12.46 -6.34
CA VAL A 45 -1.77 -11.65 -6.50
C VAL A 45 -1.59 -10.39 -5.67
N GLY A 46 -1.08 -9.34 -6.29
CA GLY A 46 -0.85 -8.06 -5.64
C GLY A 46 -2.13 -7.46 -5.10
N ARG A 47 -1.98 -6.73 -4.03
CA ARG A 47 -3.06 -6.00 -3.40
C ARG A 47 -2.95 -4.52 -3.76
N PRO A 48 -4.06 -3.86 -4.18
CA PRO A 48 -4.07 -2.41 -4.36
C PRO A 48 -3.65 -1.69 -3.09
N GLY A 49 -2.81 -0.69 -3.23
CA GLY A 49 -2.32 0.11 -2.10
C GLY A 49 -1.45 1.26 -2.57
N SER A 50 -1.33 2.26 -1.72
CA SER A 50 -0.54 3.46 -1.97
C SER A 50 0.55 3.59 -0.93
N VAL A 51 1.69 4.03 -1.38
CA VAL A 51 2.83 4.40 -0.53
C VAL A 51 3.02 5.89 -0.72
N GLN A 52 2.62 6.70 0.23
CA GLN A 52 2.69 8.16 0.09
C GLN A 52 4.12 8.70 0.12
N ASP A 53 5.04 7.91 0.64
CA ASP A 53 6.45 8.23 0.81
C ASP A 53 7.37 7.34 0.00
N PHE A 54 8.63 7.36 0.37
CA PHE A 54 9.65 6.49 -0.15
C PHE A 54 9.66 5.15 0.59
N LYS A 55 9.67 4.06 -0.17
CA LYS A 55 9.67 2.70 0.34
C LYS A 55 10.83 1.90 -0.21
N VAL A 56 11.36 1.00 0.60
CA VAL A 56 12.40 0.04 0.22
C VAL A 56 11.94 -1.37 0.56
N ASP A 57 11.99 -2.25 -0.43
CA ASP A 57 11.73 -3.68 -0.28
C ASP A 57 13.04 -4.45 -0.41
N TRP A 58 13.30 -5.37 0.54
CA TRP A 58 14.41 -6.31 0.50
C TRP A 58 13.89 -7.74 0.42
N ARG A 59 14.45 -8.52 -0.47
CA ARG A 59 14.19 -9.95 -0.55
C ARG A 59 15.08 -10.71 0.43
N VAL A 60 14.47 -11.63 1.17
CA VAL A 60 15.19 -12.58 2.03
C VAL A 60 15.38 -13.88 1.25
N LYS A 61 16.63 -14.29 1.01
CA LYS A 61 16.96 -15.56 0.35
C LYS A 61 17.92 -16.35 1.26
N ASN A 62 17.62 -17.61 1.49
CA ASN A 62 18.42 -18.50 2.36
C ASN A 62 18.67 -17.94 3.77
N TYR A 63 17.64 -17.30 4.37
CA TYR A 63 17.70 -16.67 5.69
C TYR A 63 18.65 -15.49 5.82
N VAL A 64 19.15 -14.97 4.70
CA VAL A 64 20.00 -13.78 4.63
C VAL A 64 19.30 -12.75 3.74
N LEU A 65 19.40 -11.47 4.10
CA LEU A 65 18.98 -10.39 3.21
C LEU A 65 19.83 -10.47 1.94
N ALA A 66 19.20 -10.87 0.84
CA ALA A 66 19.86 -10.91 -0.45
C ALA A 66 20.12 -9.47 -0.95
N PRO A 67 21.11 -9.23 -1.82
CA PRO A 67 21.33 -7.91 -2.43
C PRO A 67 20.22 -7.54 -3.42
N ASP A 68 19.08 -8.20 -3.38
CA ASP A 68 17.89 -7.92 -4.17
C ASP A 68 17.11 -6.82 -3.47
N LEU A 69 17.05 -5.65 -4.09
CA LEU A 69 16.50 -4.43 -3.54
C LEU A 69 15.52 -3.81 -4.54
N ALA A 70 14.38 -3.31 -4.07
CA ALA A 70 13.51 -2.43 -4.83
C ALA A 70 13.17 -1.18 -4.03
N ILE A 71 13.12 -0.07 -4.74
CA ILE A 71 12.66 1.22 -4.22
C ILE A 71 11.38 1.62 -4.92
N GLU A 72 10.48 2.26 -4.19
CA GLU A 72 9.25 2.83 -4.73
C GLU A 72 9.01 4.19 -4.11
N ALA A 73 8.57 5.15 -4.92
CA ALA A 73 8.24 6.50 -4.48
C ALA A 73 7.00 7.01 -5.22
N GLN A 74 6.27 7.91 -4.59
CA GLN A 74 5.17 8.67 -5.20
C GLN A 74 5.62 10.13 -5.42
N PRO A 75 6.29 10.44 -6.53
CA PRO A 75 6.90 11.74 -6.73
C PRO A 75 5.88 12.88 -6.76
N PHE A 76 4.69 12.64 -7.31
CA PHE A 76 3.65 13.66 -7.36
C PHE A 76 3.15 14.02 -5.95
N TRP A 77 2.96 13.01 -5.08
CA TRP A 77 2.63 13.23 -3.68
C TRP A 77 3.73 14.02 -2.97
N ALA A 78 4.96 13.54 -3.02
CA ALA A 78 6.10 14.12 -2.31
C ALA A 78 6.41 15.57 -2.73
N PHE A 79 6.37 15.86 -4.05
CA PHE A 79 6.74 17.19 -4.53
C PHE A 79 5.60 18.22 -4.48
N TYR A 80 4.35 17.80 -4.50
CA TYR A 80 3.22 18.70 -4.58
C TYR A 80 2.44 18.78 -3.27
N TYR A 81 1.91 17.67 -2.76
CA TYR A 81 1.04 17.70 -1.58
C TYR A 81 1.81 17.74 -0.27
N ASP A 82 2.97 17.12 -0.18
CA ASP A 82 3.79 17.18 1.03
C ASP A 82 4.23 18.61 1.35
N ARG A 83 4.45 19.42 0.32
CA ARG A 83 4.86 20.83 0.47
C ARG A 83 3.68 21.80 0.65
N LYS A 84 2.50 21.50 0.10
CA LYS A 84 1.33 22.40 0.11
C LYS A 84 0.34 22.12 1.22
N GLY A 85 0.48 21.00 1.92
CA GLY A 85 -0.46 20.55 2.94
C GLY A 85 -1.67 19.79 2.39
N LEU A 86 -2.46 19.22 3.29
CA LEU A 86 -3.62 18.42 2.95
C LEU A 86 -4.80 19.26 2.45
N ASP A 87 -4.85 20.56 2.70
CA ASP A 87 -5.86 21.46 2.12
C ASP A 87 -5.84 21.42 0.61
N ALA A 88 -4.65 21.51 0.01
CA ALA A 88 -4.48 21.42 -1.43
C ALA A 88 -4.91 20.05 -1.99
N TYR A 89 -4.76 18.97 -1.21
CA TYR A 89 -5.24 17.64 -1.58
C TYR A 89 -6.76 17.54 -1.50
N ARG A 90 -7.37 18.06 -0.44
CA ARG A 90 -8.82 18.06 -0.23
C ARG A 90 -9.55 18.81 -1.34
N GLU A 91 -9.02 19.95 -1.77
CA GLU A 91 -9.57 20.79 -2.85
C GLU A 91 -9.26 20.27 -4.26
N ALA A 92 -8.38 19.28 -4.37
CA ALA A 92 -7.96 18.75 -5.65
C ALA A 92 -9.09 18.03 -6.39
N SER A 93 -9.09 18.13 -7.72
CA SER A 93 -10.03 17.38 -8.57
C SER A 93 -9.81 15.86 -8.43
N PRO A 94 -10.81 15.01 -8.72
CA PRO A 94 -10.66 13.55 -8.69
C PRO A 94 -9.50 13.05 -9.56
N PHE A 95 -9.27 13.69 -10.71
CA PHE A 95 -8.12 13.36 -11.58
C PHE A 95 -6.78 13.61 -10.88
N MET A 96 -6.64 14.75 -10.20
CA MET A 96 -5.41 15.07 -9.46
C MET A 96 -5.20 14.16 -8.26
N LYS A 97 -6.27 13.78 -7.57
CA LYS A 97 -6.22 12.75 -6.50
C LYS A 97 -5.78 11.39 -7.04
N THR A 98 -6.27 10.98 -8.21
CA THR A 98 -5.82 9.76 -8.88
C THR A 98 -4.34 9.87 -9.30
N LEU A 99 -3.93 10.99 -9.89
CA LEU A 99 -2.55 11.21 -10.29
C LEU A 99 -1.57 11.20 -9.11
N SER A 100 -2.00 11.66 -7.94
CA SER A 100 -1.18 11.61 -6.71
C SER A 100 -0.81 10.18 -6.28
N THR A 101 -1.57 9.19 -6.75
CA THR A 101 -1.30 7.77 -6.48
C THR A 101 -0.27 7.15 -7.42
N LEU A 102 0.20 7.90 -8.42
CA LEU A 102 1.23 7.43 -9.34
C LEU A 102 2.51 7.13 -8.58
N SER A 103 2.89 5.87 -8.54
CA SER A 103 4.15 5.41 -7.97
C SER A 103 5.11 4.95 -9.05
N LEU A 104 6.38 5.27 -8.85
CA LEU A 104 7.49 4.82 -9.67
C LEU A 104 8.35 3.89 -8.84
N SER A 105 8.75 2.78 -9.43
CA SER A 105 9.55 1.76 -8.75
C SER A 105 10.74 1.34 -9.61
N LEU A 106 11.88 1.13 -8.94
CA LEU A 106 13.10 0.60 -9.51
C LEU A 106 13.56 -0.57 -8.65
N GLY A 107 13.95 -1.68 -9.25
CA GLY A 107 14.39 -2.84 -8.47
C GLY A 107 15.43 -3.67 -9.20
N THR A 108 16.29 -4.31 -8.42
CA THR A 108 17.28 -5.28 -8.91
C THR A 108 17.06 -6.63 -8.22
N ALA A 109 17.20 -7.70 -8.97
CA ALA A 109 17.13 -9.06 -8.42
C ALA A 109 18.03 -10.01 -9.21
N LYS A 110 18.63 -10.96 -8.51
CA LYS A 110 19.37 -12.04 -9.16
C LYS A 110 18.44 -13.24 -9.34
N MET A 111 18.13 -13.57 -10.60
CA MET A 111 17.28 -14.69 -10.99
C MET A 111 18.02 -15.55 -12.01
N ASP A 112 17.97 -16.88 -11.86
CA ASP A 112 18.58 -17.86 -12.79
C ASP A 112 20.06 -17.57 -13.11
N GLY A 113 20.81 -17.09 -12.12
CA GLY A 113 22.21 -16.73 -12.29
C GLY A 113 22.48 -15.36 -12.94
N LEU A 114 21.47 -14.73 -13.51
CA LEU A 114 21.54 -13.43 -14.18
C LEU A 114 21.06 -12.30 -13.27
N ASN A 115 21.66 -11.12 -13.44
CA ASN A 115 21.20 -9.93 -12.76
C ASN A 115 20.11 -9.25 -13.59
N HIS A 116 19.04 -8.87 -12.92
CA HIS A 116 17.91 -8.20 -13.53
C HIS A 116 17.73 -6.81 -12.91
N LEU A 117 17.43 -5.84 -13.77
CA LEU A 117 16.99 -4.50 -13.41
C LEU A 117 15.58 -4.30 -13.91
N SER A 118 14.66 -3.93 -13.04
CA SER A 118 13.27 -3.65 -13.39
C SER A 118 12.91 -2.24 -13.00
N TYR A 119 12.14 -1.56 -13.85
CA TYR A 119 11.41 -0.36 -13.48
C TYR A 119 9.94 -0.51 -13.81
N ALA A 120 9.11 0.07 -12.98
CA ALA A 120 7.66 0.00 -13.13
C ALA A 120 6.98 1.28 -12.64
N ALA A 121 5.81 1.56 -13.22
CA ALA A 121 4.91 2.59 -12.78
C ALA A 121 3.56 1.94 -12.42
N LYS A 122 2.92 2.43 -11.37
CA LYS A 122 1.61 1.97 -10.90
C LYS A 122 0.74 3.18 -10.57
N ILE A 123 -0.55 3.08 -10.87
CA ILE A 123 -1.54 4.09 -10.53
C ILE A 123 -2.80 3.41 -9.99
N SER A 124 -3.42 3.98 -8.98
CA SER A 124 -4.70 3.49 -8.45
C SER A 124 -5.84 4.15 -9.22
N LEU A 125 -6.60 3.31 -9.95
CA LEU A 125 -7.76 3.77 -10.74
C LEU A 125 -9.01 3.93 -9.87
N PHE A 126 -9.12 3.13 -8.82
CA PHE A 126 -10.24 3.15 -7.89
C PHE A 126 -9.78 2.82 -6.48
N ARG A 127 -10.33 3.55 -5.52
CA ARG A 127 -10.23 3.28 -4.07
C ARG A 127 -11.60 3.48 -3.44
N GLU A 128 -12.05 2.50 -2.68
CA GLU A 128 -13.30 2.61 -1.93
C GLU A 128 -13.19 3.69 -0.85
N ARG A 129 -12.01 3.82 -0.25
CA ARG A 129 -11.72 4.79 0.80
C ARG A 129 -10.35 5.42 0.60
N ASP A 130 -10.27 6.70 0.90
CA ASP A 130 -9.02 7.44 0.96
C ASP A 130 -8.61 7.64 2.43
N PRO A 131 -7.52 7.02 2.92
CA PRO A 131 -7.13 7.14 4.32
C PRO A 131 -6.76 8.57 4.72
N VAL A 132 -6.41 9.42 3.74
CA VAL A 132 -5.98 10.80 3.99
C VAL A 132 -7.16 11.76 4.09
N ASP A 133 -8.21 11.58 3.27
CA ASP A 133 -9.33 12.51 3.13
C ASP A 133 -10.68 11.77 3.09
N ASP A 134 -10.88 10.84 4.03
CA ASP A 134 -12.17 10.14 4.16
C ASP A 134 -13.17 11.02 4.92
N PRO A 135 -14.28 11.42 4.27
CA PRO A 135 -15.26 12.31 4.88
C PRO A 135 -15.93 11.69 6.11
N VAL A 136 -16.08 10.36 6.17
CA VAL A 136 -16.69 9.68 7.31
C VAL A 136 -15.79 9.74 8.55
N LEU A 137 -14.47 9.59 8.34
CA LEU A 137 -13.49 9.72 9.41
C LEU A 137 -13.46 11.15 9.93
N LEU A 138 -13.37 12.13 9.04
CA LEU A 138 -13.31 13.57 9.38
C LEU A 138 -14.58 14.05 10.11
N ASP A 139 -15.75 13.63 9.67
CA ASP A 139 -17.02 13.95 10.34
C ASP A 139 -17.09 13.29 11.75
N SER A 140 -16.60 12.08 11.89
CA SER A 140 -16.50 11.42 13.19
C SER A 140 -15.52 12.14 14.14
N MET A 141 -14.38 12.59 13.62
CA MET A 141 -13.40 13.37 14.36
C MET A 141 -13.99 14.73 14.80
N ALA A 142 -14.65 15.43 13.91
CA ALA A 142 -15.31 16.69 14.20
C ALA A 142 -16.39 16.57 15.30
N ARG A 143 -17.21 15.52 15.23
CA ARG A 143 -18.19 15.21 16.30
C ARG A 143 -17.51 14.94 17.64
N THR A 144 -16.43 14.18 17.64
CA THR A 144 -15.70 13.89 18.88
C THR A 144 -15.11 15.14 19.50
N LEU A 145 -14.51 16.04 18.71
CA LEU A 145 -14.04 17.34 19.21
C LEU A 145 -15.17 18.17 19.81
N LYS A 146 -16.31 18.26 19.11
CA LYS A 146 -17.50 18.94 19.61
C LYS A 146 -17.97 18.34 20.94
N GLU A 147 -18.06 17.02 21.06
CA GLU A 147 -18.46 16.32 22.29
C GLU A 147 -17.50 16.59 23.45
N MET A 148 -16.19 16.67 23.20
CA MET A 148 -15.19 17.00 24.22
C MET A 148 -15.31 18.43 24.74
N GLU A 149 -15.60 19.40 23.88
CA GLU A 149 -15.69 20.80 24.24
C GLU A 149 -17.08 21.23 24.73
N TRP A 150 -18.11 20.56 24.31
CA TRP A 150 -19.51 20.92 24.55
C TRP A 150 -19.85 21.24 26.02
N PRO A 151 -19.46 20.43 27.04
CA PRO A 151 -19.75 20.72 28.43
C PRO A 151 -19.16 22.04 28.92
N TYR A 152 -17.91 22.32 28.50
CA TYR A 152 -17.22 23.55 28.88
C TYR A 152 -17.85 24.78 28.22
N ARG A 153 -18.24 24.68 26.96
CA ARG A 153 -18.89 25.75 26.23
C ARG A 153 -20.25 26.08 26.83
N GLN A 154 -21.07 25.10 27.11
CA GLN A 154 -22.36 25.33 27.78
C GLN A 154 -22.17 26.03 29.12
N MET A 155 -21.14 25.67 29.89
CA MET A 155 -20.85 26.33 31.18
C MET A 155 -20.39 27.76 30.96
N ILE A 156 -19.53 28.03 29.98
CA ILE A 156 -19.09 29.37 29.60
C ILE A 156 -20.28 30.24 29.20
N ASP A 157 -21.17 29.76 28.34
CA ASP A 157 -22.35 30.51 27.86
C ASP A 157 -23.32 30.80 29.02
N SER A 158 -23.53 29.84 29.90
CA SER A 158 -24.35 30.02 31.09
C SER A 158 -23.77 31.09 32.03
N LEU A 159 -22.48 31.06 32.29
CA LEU A 159 -21.80 32.04 33.15
C LEU A 159 -21.79 33.43 32.48
N GLN A 160 -21.60 33.49 31.17
CA GLN A 160 -21.69 34.77 30.43
C GLN A 160 -23.07 35.40 30.51
N SER A 161 -24.12 34.58 30.33
CA SER A 161 -25.51 35.04 30.48
C SER A 161 -25.78 35.57 31.89
N MET A 162 -25.22 34.94 32.93
CA MET A 162 -25.31 35.44 34.31
C MET A 162 -24.57 36.78 34.49
N ILE A 163 -23.38 36.92 33.92
CA ILE A 163 -22.57 38.16 33.96
C ILE A 163 -23.35 39.33 33.36
N ASP A 164 -24.08 39.12 32.29
CA ASP A 164 -24.84 40.16 31.59
C ASP A 164 -26.04 40.67 32.41
N THR A 165 -26.63 39.79 33.24
CA THR A 165 -27.81 40.11 34.06
C THR A 165 -27.48 40.68 35.45
N LEU A 166 -26.28 40.39 35.98
CA LEU A 166 -25.86 40.86 37.31
C LEU A 166 -25.51 42.32 37.35
N SER A 167 -25.92 43.01 38.43
CA SER A 167 -25.55 44.41 38.70
C SER A 167 -24.33 44.55 39.65
N ASP A 168 -24.04 43.51 40.45
CA ASP A 168 -22.96 43.53 41.41
C ASP A 168 -21.59 43.40 40.75
N ARG A 169 -20.70 44.35 41.01
CA ARG A 169 -19.37 44.42 40.38
C ARG A 169 -18.42 43.32 40.89
N GLN A 170 -18.55 42.91 42.13
CA GLN A 170 -17.64 41.90 42.71
C GLN A 170 -17.97 40.52 42.19
N TRP A 171 -19.24 40.16 42.18
CA TRP A 171 -19.73 38.93 41.58
C TRP A 171 -19.40 38.82 40.07
N LYS A 172 -19.52 39.93 39.34
CA LYS A 172 -19.08 39.95 37.94
C LYS A 172 -17.62 39.62 37.73
N LEU A 173 -16.76 40.05 38.64
CA LEU A 173 -15.32 39.75 38.55
C LEU A 173 -15.05 38.26 38.80
N GLU A 174 -15.65 37.67 39.82
CA GLU A 174 -15.52 36.21 40.10
C GLU A 174 -16.01 35.35 38.94
N LEU A 175 -17.17 35.65 38.36
CA LEU A 175 -17.68 34.92 37.22
C LEU A 175 -16.81 35.08 35.97
N LYS A 176 -16.25 36.26 35.73
CA LYS A 176 -15.28 36.48 34.64
C LYS A 176 -14.01 35.68 34.82
N GLU A 177 -13.53 35.55 36.06
CA GLU A 177 -12.36 34.69 36.39
C GLU A 177 -12.70 33.21 36.12
N GLN A 178 -13.89 32.73 36.48
CA GLN A 178 -14.34 31.36 36.17
C GLN A 178 -14.42 31.14 34.66
N VAL A 179 -15.00 32.07 33.89
CA VAL A 179 -15.04 32.00 32.43
C VAL A 179 -13.63 31.97 31.83
N PHE A 180 -12.72 32.77 32.36
CA PHE A 180 -11.31 32.77 31.92
C PHE A 180 -10.63 31.44 32.19
N ASN A 181 -10.86 30.84 33.35
CA ASN A 181 -10.31 29.53 33.71
C ASN A 181 -10.86 28.42 32.82
N LEU A 182 -12.18 28.40 32.56
CA LEU A 182 -12.79 27.44 31.63
C LEU A 182 -12.27 27.60 30.19
N LYS A 183 -12.11 28.83 29.71
CA LYS A 183 -11.48 29.08 28.39
C LYS A 183 -10.03 28.57 28.34
N SER A 184 -9.30 28.72 29.44
CA SER A 184 -7.94 28.18 29.56
C SER A 184 -7.93 26.65 29.57
N GLU A 185 -8.89 26.01 30.23
CA GLU A 185 -9.05 24.54 30.20
C GLU A 185 -9.34 24.03 28.80
N VAL A 186 -10.28 24.64 28.07
CA VAL A 186 -10.55 24.29 26.66
C VAL A 186 -9.28 24.39 25.82
N LYS A 187 -8.50 25.46 25.99
CA LYS A 187 -7.22 25.64 25.28
C LYS A 187 -6.20 24.55 25.65
N ASN A 188 -6.17 24.12 26.91
CA ASN A 188 -5.25 23.09 27.40
C ASN A 188 -5.67 21.67 26.96
N MET A 189 -6.92 21.47 26.51
CA MET A 189 -7.41 20.18 26.00
C MET A 189 -6.81 19.78 24.65
N HIS A 190 -6.12 20.68 23.98
CA HIS A 190 -5.56 20.44 22.64
C HIS A 190 -4.70 19.16 22.56
N HIS A 191 -3.93 18.87 23.60
CA HIS A 191 -3.15 17.63 23.63
C HIS A 191 -4.01 16.36 23.76
N ALA A 192 -5.04 16.40 24.60
CA ALA A 192 -5.98 15.28 24.75
C ALA A 192 -6.81 15.09 23.48
N GLN A 193 -7.24 16.17 22.83
CA GLN A 193 -7.93 16.14 21.55
C GLN A 193 -7.07 15.49 20.47
N LYS A 194 -5.80 15.94 20.31
CA LYS A 194 -4.87 15.35 19.34
C LYS A 194 -4.67 13.85 19.59
N GLN A 195 -4.46 13.47 20.86
CA GLN A 195 -4.32 12.05 21.23
C GLN A 195 -5.56 11.24 20.86
N ARG A 196 -6.75 11.78 21.09
CA ARG A 196 -8.01 11.12 20.74
C ARG A 196 -8.17 10.95 19.23
N LEU A 197 -7.79 11.95 18.44
CA LEU A 197 -7.82 11.86 16.97
C LEU A 197 -6.84 10.81 16.44
N ILE A 198 -5.65 10.68 17.04
CA ILE A 198 -4.68 9.60 16.72
C ILE A 198 -5.29 8.22 16.98
N GLU A 199 -5.96 8.04 18.13
CA GLU A 199 -6.62 6.77 18.46
C GLU A 199 -7.75 6.44 17.46
N MET A 200 -8.54 7.45 17.08
CA MET A 200 -9.63 7.28 16.11
C MET A 200 -9.10 6.87 14.74
N GLU A 201 -8.02 7.50 14.26
CA GLU A 201 -7.39 7.13 13.01
C GLU A 201 -6.81 5.72 13.05
N ALA A 202 -6.10 5.37 14.12
CA ALA A 202 -5.57 4.02 14.29
C ALA A 202 -6.68 2.96 14.27
N ALA A 203 -7.83 3.25 14.91
CA ALA A 203 -9.00 2.38 14.87
C ALA A 203 -9.63 2.32 13.47
N TYR A 204 -9.66 3.45 12.76
CA TYR A 204 -10.16 3.53 11.38
C TYR A 204 -9.30 2.69 10.43
N LEU A 205 -7.98 2.84 10.46
CA LEU A 205 -7.04 2.04 9.66
C LEU A 205 -7.16 0.55 9.98
N TYR A 206 -7.32 0.21 11.27
CA TYR A 206 -7.53 -1.17 11.70
C TYR A 206 -8.82 -1.78 11.13
N ASN A 207 -9.91 -1.03 11.09
CA ASN A 207 -11.22 -1.51 10.64
C ASN A 207 -11.38 -1.50 9.10
N HIS A 208 -10.57 -0.73 8.38
CA HIS A 208 -10.65 -0.57 6.92
C HIS A 208 -9.40 -1.08 6.19
N TRP A 209 -8.56 -1.85 6.88
CA TRP A 209 -7.33 -2.42 6.30
C TRP A 209 -7.57 -3.18 5.00
N ASN A 210 -8.77 -3.73 4.80
CA ASN A 210 -9.19 -4.53 3.66
C ASN A 210 -10.07 -3.77 2.67
N SER A 211 -9.90 -2.47 2.56
CA SER A 211 -10.64 -1.61 1.62
C SER A 211 -10.46 -2.08 0.18
N SER A 212 -11.55 -1.97 -0.60
CA SER A 212 -11.57 -2.35 -2.02
C SER A 212 -10.76 -1.35 -2.85
N GLY A 213 -10.17 -1.84 -3.95
CA GLY A 213 -9.37 -0.99 -4.83
C GLY A 213 -9.05 -1.64 -6.16
N LEU A 214 -8.54 -0.84 -7.10
CA LEU A 214 -8.12 -1.27 -8.43
C LEU A 214 -6.87 -0.49 -8.84
N ASP A 215 -5.77 -1.20 -9.09
CA ASP A 215 -4.51 -0.62 -9.56
C ASP A 215 -4.19 -1.12 -10.97
N LEU A 216 -3.63 -0.22 -11.77
CA LEU A 216 -3.02 -0.52 -13.06
C LEU A 216 -1.52 -0.27 -12.97
N ALA A 217 -0.74 -1.18 -13.51
CA ALA A 217 0.71 -1.03 -13.52
C ALA A 217 1.34 -1.50 -14.82
N VAL A 218 2.50 -0.93 -15.12
CA VAL A 218 3.29 -1.20 -16.32
C VAL A 218 4.77 -1.13 -15.98
N GLY A 219 5.59 -1.96 -16.63
CA GLY A 219 7.03 -1.91 -16.40
C GLY A 219 7.85 -2.69 -17.39
N ARG A 220 9.17 -2.56 -17.25
CA ARG A 220 10.16 -3.29 -18.05
C ARG A 220 11.21 -3.94 -17.19
N VAL A 221 11.77 -5.03 -17.70
CA VAL A 221 12.88 -5.75 -17.11
C VAL A 221 14.03 -5.79 -18.10
N TYR A 222 15.25 -5.61 -17.60
CA TYR A 222 16.51 -5.76 -18.34
C TYR A 222 17.36 -6.81 -17.64
N THR A 223 18.15 -7.53 -18.41
CA THR A 223 19.27 -8.33 -17.89
C THR A 223 20.56 -7.57 -18.07
N TYR A 224 21.50 -7.73 -17.15
CA TYR A 224 22.83 -7.13 -17.25
C TYR A 224 23.89 -8.04 -16.65
N ASN A 225 25.11 -7.96 -17.20
CA ASN A 225 26.26 -8.65 -16.69
C ASN A 225 26.99 -7.80 -15.65
N ASN A 226 27.60 -8.47 -14.66
CA ASN A 226 28.33 -7.80 -13.57
C ASN A 226 29.71 -7.26 -13.95
N ASP A 227 30.11 -7.34 -15.21
CA ASP A 227 31.39 -6.77 -15.65
C ASP A 227 31.31 -5.25 -15.59
N PHE A 228 31.94 -4.67 -14.57
CA PHE A 228 31.94 -3.24 -14.30
C PHE A 228 32.45 -2.39 -15.48
N ASP A 229 33.19 -2.98 -16.38
CA ASP A 229 33.78 -2.27 -17.54
C ASP A 229 32.79 -2.12 -18.71
N THR A 230 31.72 -2.92 -18.80
CA THR A 230 30.71 -2.80 -19.87
C THR A 230 29.34 -3.21 -19.33
N LEU A 231 28.57 -2.25 -18.78
CA LEU A 231 27.16 -2.42 -18.47
C LEU A 231 26.36 -2.64 -19.75
N ASN A 232 26.26 -3.88 -20.19
CA ASN A 232 25.47 -4.23 -21.36
C ASN A 232 24.07 -4.63 -20.92
N PHE A 233 23.10 -3.71 -21.05
CA PHE A 233 21.69 -3.96 -20.75
C PHE A 233 21.00 -4.60 -21.94
N GLN A 234 20.50 -5.81 -21.76
CA GLN A 234 19.67 -6.49 -22.74
C GLN A 234 18.20 -6.43 -22.29
N LYS A 235 17.29 -6.13 -23.21
CA LYS A 235 15.86 -6.12 -22.92
C LYS A 235 15.38 -7.54 -22.63
N ALA A 236 14.97 -7.82 -21.40
CA ALA A 236 14.41 -9.12 -21.03
C ALA A 236 12.88 -9.18 -21.22
N GLY A 237 12.14 -8.10 -20.90
CA GLY A 237 10.70 -8.11 -21.03
C GLY A 237 10.01 -6.81 -20.70
N PHE A 238 8.73 -6.76 -21.05
CA PHE A 238 7.76 -5.70 -20.73
C PHE A 238 6.52 -6.36 -20.14
N GLY A 239 5.87 -5.71 -19.19
CA GLY A 239 4.63 -6.21 -18.60
C GLY A 239 3.64 -5.10 -18.29
N ILE A 240 2.36 -5.45 -18.39
CA ILE A 240 1.23 -4.66 -17.93
C ILE A 240 0.34 -5.56 -17.08
N TRP A 241 -0.15 -5.03 -15.96
CA TRP A 241 -1.05 -5.80 -15.11
C TRP A 241 -2.06 -4.92 -14.38
N VAL A 242 -3.16 -5.55 -14.02
CA VAL A 242 -4.23 -4.96 -13.22
C VAL A 242 -4.40 -5.81 -11.97
N ASN A 243 -4.42 -5.17 -10.81
CA ASN A 243 -4.73 -5.79 -9.53
C ASN A 243 -6.03 -5.20 -9.01
N GLY A 244 -6.99 -6.06 -8.70
CA GLY A 244 -8.24 -5.67 -8.06
C GLY A 244 -8.39 -6.32 -6.69
N ALA A 245 -9.03 -5.63 -5.75
CA ALA A 245 -9.39 -6.19 -4.46
C ALA A 245 -10.80 -5.77 -4.07
N TYR A 246 -11.53 -6.70 -3.46
CA TYR A 246 -12.88 -6.51 -3.00
C TYR A 246 -13.03 -6.92 -1.54
N ARG A 247 -13.57 -6.03 -0.73
CA ARG A 247 -13.79 -6.22 0.71
C ARG A 247 -14.87 -7.26 0.98
N LEU A 248 -14.54 -8.28 1.80
CA LEU A 248 -15.48 -9.27 2.30
C LEU A 248 -15.65 -9.14 3.81
N GLY A 249 -16.61 -8.35 4.22
CA GLY A 249 -16.82 -8.03 5.64
C GLY A 249 -15.64 -7.25 6.22
N TYR A 250 -15.41 -7.36 7.53
CA TYR A 250 -14.37 -6.60 8.22
C TYR A 250 -13.01 -7.32 8.32
N ARG A 251 -12.95 -8.60 8.04
CA ARG A 251 -11.73 -9.43 8.14
C ARG A 251 -11.29 -10.11 6.86
N GLY A 252 -12.10 -10.07 5.82
CA GLY A 252 -11.83 -10.76 4.56
C GLY A 252 -11.51 -9.79 3.43
N LEU A 253 -10.63 -10.20 2.51
CA LEU A 253 -10.31 -9.50 1.28
C LEU A 253 -10.15 -10.52 0.16
N LEU A 254 -10.93 -10.38 -0.90
CA LEU A 254 -10.76 -11.11 -2.15
C LEU A 254 -9.96 -10.25 -3.11
N SER A 255 -8.88 -10.78 -3.68
CA SER A 255 -8.07 -10.06 -4.66
C SER A 255 -7.93 -10.86 -5.94
N GLY A 256 -7.72 -10.17 -7.05
CA GLY A 256 -7.49 -10.77 -8.35
C GLY A 256 -6.40 -10.02 -9.10
N VAL A 257 -5.70 -10.72 -9.99
CA VAL A 257 -4.70 -10.16 -10.89
C VAL A 257 -4.88 -10.69 -12.30
N ALA A 258 -4.71 -9.82 -13.29
CA ALA A 258 -4.48 -10.17 -14.67
C ALA A 258 -3.20 -9.48 -15.13
N ARG A 259 -2.23 -10.25 -15.63
CA ARG A 259 -0.94 -9.74 -16.11
C ARG A 259 -0.63 -10.28 -17.49
N LEU A 260 -0.22 -9.37 -18.37
CA LEU A 260 0.35 -9.68 -19.67
C LEU A 260 1.83 -9.29 -19.62
N LYS A 261 2.70 -10.19 -19.98
CA LYS A 261 4.14 -9.96 -20.04
C LYS A 261 4.68 -10.44 -21.38
N GLN A 262 5.54 -9.65 -22.00
CA GLN A 262 6.26 -10.03 -23.19
C GLN A 262 7.74 -10.22 -22.82
N ILE A 263 8.29 -11.39 -23.10
CA ILE A 263 9.68 -11.75 -22.87
C ILE A 263 10.28 -12.14 -24.22
N GLY A 264 11.10 -11.26 -24.83
CA GLY A 264 11.50 -11.43 -26.21
C GLY A 264 10.27 -11.47 -27.13
N ASP A 265 10.13 -12.53 -27.92
CA ASP A 265 8.99 -12.77 -28.82
C ASP A 265 7.83 -13.54 -28.15
N ASN A 266 8.02 -13.94 -26.89
CA ASN A 266 7.05 -14.77 -26.17
C ASN A 266 6.08 -13.92 -25.35
N ARG A 267 4.82 -14.39 -25.27
CA ARG A 267 3.79 -13.80 -24.40
C ARG A 267 3.55 -14.68 -23.19
N ASP A 268 3.53 -14.07 -22.03
CA ASP A 268 3.18 -14.69 -20.74
C ASP A 268 1.88 -14.05 -20.24
N VAL A 269 0.86 -14.85 -20.08
CA VAL A 269 -0.43 -14.45 -19.52
C VAL A 269 -0.56 -15.07 -18.15
N MET A 270 -0.80 -14.23 -17.13
CA MET A 270 -1.04 -14.68 -15.77
C MET A 270 -2.43 -14.20 -15.29
N LEU A 271 -3.19 -15.14 -14.74
CA LEU A 271 -4.44 -14.87 -14.04
C LEU A 271 -4.36 -15.47 -12.64
N GLY A 272 -4.78 -14.73 -11.64
CA GLY A 272 -4.72 -15.21 -10.27
C GLY A 272 -5.81 -14.65 -9.38
N GLY A 273 -6.16 -15.44 -8.37
CA GLY A 273 -7.07 -15.06 -7.29
C GLY A 273 -6.43 -15.30 -5.93
N SER A 274 -6.74 -14.46 -4.97
CA SER A 274 -6.26 -14.54 -3.60
C SER A 274 -7.38 -14.26 -2.62
N TYR A 275 -7.41 -15.00 -1.54
CA TYR A 275 -8.22 -14.68 -0.37
C TYR A 275 -7.33 -14.40 0.82
N ARG A 276 -7.53 -13.24 1.47
CA ARG A 276 -6.83 -12.82 2.67
C ARG A 276 -7.79 -12.73 3.83
N PHE A 277 -7.33 -13.15 5.01
CA PHE A 277 -8.11 -13.09 6.24
C PHE A 277 -7.24 -12.63 7.40
N GLY A 278 -7.75 -11.69 8.21
CA GLY A 278 -7.02 -11.23 9.37
C GLY A 278 -7.30 -9.79 9.77
N SER A 279 -6.24 -9.03 9.96
CA SER A 279 -6.27 -7.64 10.41
C SER A 279 -5.14 -6.82 9.80
N HIS A 280 -5.13 -5.51 10.07
CA HIS A 280 -4.06 -4.59 9.68
C HIS A 280 -2.66 -5.01 10.18
N LYS A 281 -2.58 -5.61 11.37
CA LYS A 281 -1.28 -6.03 11.96
C LYS A 281 -0.81 -7.37 11.46
N PHE A 282 -1.76 -8.28 11.22
CA PHE A 282 -1.44 -9.63 10.80
C PHE A 282 -2.57 -10.21 9.94
N ASN A 283 -2.23 -10.71 8.78
CA ASN A 283 -3.16 -11.41 7.92
C ASN A 283 -2.51 -12.62 7.26
N PHE A 284 -3.33 -13.63 6.99
CA PHE A 284 -2.97 -14.77 6.17
C PHE A 284 -3.60 -14.67 4.80
N PHE A 285 -2.95 -15.25 3.80
CA PHE A 285 -3.51 -15.37 2.46
C PHE A 285 -3.26 -16.74 1.83
N GLY A 286 -4.18 -17.13 0.97
CA GLY A 286 -4.03 -18.21 0.03
C GLY A 286 -4.26 -17.70 -1.38
N GLU A 287 -3.42 -18.10 -2.33
CA GLU A 287 -3.50 -17.67 -3.73
C GLU A 287 -3.47 -18.87 -4.66
N LEU A 288 -4.24 -18.78 -5.73
CA LEU A 288 -4.17 -19.69 -6.86
C LEU A 288 -3.90 -18.87 -8.13
N VAL A 289 -2.81 -19.18 -8.81
CA VAL A 289 -2.35 -18.47 -9.99
C VAL A 289 -2.14 -19.44 -11.13
N TYR A 290 -2.66 -19.06 -12.28
CA TYR A 290 -2.44 -19.73 -13.57
C TYR A 290 -1.53 -18.86 -14.43
N GLU A 291 -0.47 -19.45 -14.99
CA GLU A 291 0.44 -18.79 -15.95
C GLU A 291 0.49 -19.62 -17.23
N ALA A 292 0.29 -18.97 -18.37
CA ALA A 292 0.42 -19.54 -19.69
C ALA A 292 1.45 -18.76 -20.52
N LEU A 293 2.42 -19.48 -21.07
CA LEU A 293 3.45 -18.96 -21.96
C LEU A 293 3.09 -19.36 -23.40
N GLU A 294 2.83 -18.40 -24.26
CA GLU A 294 2.51 -18.60 -25.67
C GLU A 294 3.73 -18.26 -26.54
N ASN A 295 3.88 -18.98 -27.67
CA ASN A 295 4.88 -18.72 -28.70
C ASN A 295 6.34 -18.87 -28.23
N TYR A 296 6.64 -19.90 -27.48
CA TYR A 296 8.03 -20.26 -27.19
C TYR A 296 8.70 -20.74 -28.47
N SER A 297 9.32 -19.82 -29.22
CA SER A 297 10.13 -20.18 -30.38
C SER A 297 11.43 -20.78 -29.88
N THR A 298 11.67 -22.05 -30.23
CA THR A 298 12.95 -22.74 -30.01
C THR A 298 14.02 -22.35 -31.03
N ASN A 299 13.80 -21.27 -31.80
CA ASN A 299 14.73 -20.84 -32.82
C ASN A 299 16.10 -20.52 -32.24
N GLY A 300 17.00 -21.49 -32.32
CA GLY A 300 18.41 -21.37 -31.97
C GLY A 300 18.93 -22.26 -30.84
N PHE A 301 18.07 -23.00 -30.13
CA PHE A 301 18.52 -23.98 -29.12
C PHE A 301 18.13 -25.40 -29.55
N SER A 302 19.11 -26.32 -29.48
CA SER A 302 18.79 -27.74 -29.58
C SER A 302 17.94 -28.19 -28.39
N PRO A 303 17.10 -29.23 -28.52
CA PRO A 303 16.35 -29.79 -27.39
C PRO A 303 17.25 -30.15 -26.20
N GLU A 304 18.51 -30.54 -26.46
CA GLU A 304 19.50 -30.87 -25.44
C GLU A 304 20.04 -29.63 -24.72
N GLU A 305 20.29 -28.53 -25.39
CA GLU A 305 20.69 -27.25 -24.78
C GLU A 305 19.56 -26.63 -23.97
N LEU A 306 18.33 -26.73 -24.48
CA LEU A 306 17.14 -26.33 -23.76
C LEU A 306 16.94 -27.19 -22.50
N PHE A 307 17.21 -28.48 -22.59
CA PHE A 307 17.17 -29.43 -21.47
C PHE A 307 18.29 -29.18 -20.47
N ALA A 308 19.52 -28.96 -20.92
CA ALA A 308 20.67 -28.65 -20.08
C ALA A 308 20.51 -27.30 -19.35
N SER A 309 19.99 -26.28 -20.02
CA SER A 309 19.69 -24.98 -19.36
C SER A 309 18.55 -25.05 -18.34
N LYS A 310 17.68 -26.06 -18.46
CA LYS A 310 16.54 -26.29 -17.56
C LYS A 310 16.87 -27.14 -16.33
N PHE A 311 17.93 -27.93 -16.42
CA PHE A 311 18.41 -28.76 -15.30
C PHE A 311 19.43 -28.05 -14.42
N ALA A 312 19.76 -26.78 -14.67
CA ALA A 312 20.51 -25.99 -13.72
C ALA A 312 19.74 -25.99 -12.38
N PRO A 313 20.41 -26.26 -11.25
CA PRO A 313 19.76 -26.49 -9.96
C PRO A 313 18.95 -25.31 -9.40
N ASP A 314 19.01 -24.15 -10.04
CA ASP A 314 18.28 -22.95 -9.65
C ASP A 314 17.03 -22.65 -10.49
N LEU A 315 16.53 -23.61 -11.23
CA LEU A 315 15.35 -23.43 -12.08
C LEU A 315 14.08 -23.25 -11.27
N ASP A 316 13.75 -22.00 -11.00
CA ASP A 316 12.40 -21.55 -10.62
C ASP A 316 11.36 -21.79 -11.72
N ASN A 317 11.80 -22.25 -12.87
CA ASN A 317 10.99 -22.54 -14.05
C ASN A 317 10.56 -23.98 -14.03
N GLY A 318 9.27 -24.23 -13.89
CA GLY A 318 8.70 -25.54 -13.85
C GLY A 318 9.08 -26.41 -15.05
N TRP A 319 8.80 -27.69 -14.90
CA TRP A 319 9.01 -28.70 -15.94
C TRP A 319 8.25 -28.35 -17.20
N TYR A 320 8.94 -28.25 -18.32
CA TYR A 320 8.33 -28.07 -19.62
C TYR A 320 8.18 -29.45 -20.28
N GLN A 321 6.95 -29.79 -20.67
CA GLN A 321 6.78 -30.93 -21.58
C GLN A 321 7.06 -30.46 -23.00
N TYR A 322 8.01 -31.13 -23.65
CA TYR A 322 8.30 -30.94 -25.07
C TYR A 322 7.16 -31.53 -25.90
N GLN A 323 6.47 -30.71 -26.68
CA GLN A 323 5.64 -31.13 -27.81
C GLN A 323 6.13 -30.47 -29.08
N GLU A 324 6.34 -31.25 -30.15
CA GLU A 324 6.64 -30.72 -31.48
C GLU A 324 5.46 -29.86 -31.96
N GLY A 325 5.75 -28.59 -32.21
CA GLY A 325 4.74 -27.60 -32.62
C GLY A 325 4.66 -26.43 -31.67
N LEU A 326 3.88 -25.45 -31.96
CA LEU A 326 3.63 -24.28 -31.11
C LEU A 326 3.36 -24.69 -29.66
N GLN A 327 4.26 -24.35 -28.77
CA GLN A 327 4.21 -24.80 -27.38
C GLN A 327 3.59 -23.72 -26.50
N ALA A 328 2.39 -23.95 -26.05
CA ALA A 328 1.85 -23.28 -24.88
C ALA A 328 2.29 -24.07 -23.64
N ILE A 329 2.98 -23.42 -22.73
CA ILE A 329 3.35 -23.99 -21.44
C ILE A 329 2.47 -23.36 -20.39
N SER A 330 1.68 -24.19 -19.71
CA SER A 330 0.86 -23.69 -18.61
C SER A 330 1.26 -24.31 -17.28
N ARG A 331 1.11 -23.55 -16.22
CA ARG A 331 1.42 -23.98 -14.85
C ARG A 331 0.48 -23.36 -13.85
N TRP A 332 0.26 -24.07 -12.77
CA TRP A 332 -0.44 -23.56 -11.61
C TRP A 332 0.52 -23.28 -10.46
N THR A 333 0.26 -22.22 -9.70
CA THR A 333 0.98 -21.94 -8.48
C THR A 333 -0.01 -21.75 -7.36
N LEU A 334 0.14 -22.54 -6.30
CA LEU A 334 -0.60 -22.39 -5.06
C LEU A 334 0.34 -21.73 -4.04
N THR A 335 -0.06 -20.58 -3.49
CA THR A 335 0.75 -19.84 -2.53
C THR A 335 0.01 -19.71 -1.20
N TRP A 336 0.72 -19.93 -0.11
CA TRP A 336 0.25 -19.70 1.25
C TRP A 336 1.20 -18.77 1.94
N GLY A 337 0.69 -17.74 2.59
CA GLY A 337 1.56 -16.78 3.22
C GLY A 337 0.84 -15.87 4.19
N GLY A 338 1.56 -14.85 4.61
CA GLY A 338 1.03 -13.83 5.50
C GLY A 338 1.86 -12.57 5.52
N ASP A 339 1.23 -11.51 5.97
CA ASP A 339 1.85 -10.23 6.25
C ASP A 339 1.86 -9.99 7.75
N PHE A 340 2.98 -9.59 8.28
CA PHE A 340 3.15 -9.22 9.68
C PHE A 340 3.76 -7.83 9.79
N ARG A 341 2.98 -6.89 10.32
CA ARG A 341 3.44 -5.51 10.55
C ARG A 341 4.17 -5.44 11.89
N LEU A 342 5.49 -5.29 11.82
CA LEU A 342 6.36 -5.17 13.00
C LEU A 342 6.26 -3.78 13.66
N SER A 343 6.13 -2.74 12.84
CA SER A 343 5.94 -1.35 13.26
C SER A 343 5.11 -0.58 12.21
N SER A 344 4.84 0.70 12.43
CA SER A 344 4.16 1.55 11.45
C SER A 344 4.86 1.58 10.09
N GLY A 345 6.19 1.48 10.07
CA GLY A 345 7.01 1.54 8.85
C GLY A 345 7.63 0.22 8.41
N ILE A 346 7.47 -0.89 9.14
CA ILE A 346 8.13 -2.16 8.82
C ILE A 346 7.10 -3.28 8.67
N LEU A 347 7.08 -3.90 7.49
CA LEU A 347 6.25 -5.04 7.15
C LEU A 347 7.13 -6.25 6.77
N LEU A 348 6.86 -7.40 7.35
CA LEU A 348 7.38 -8.69 6.92
C LEU A 348 6.29 -9.40 6.11
N ASN A 349 6.60 -9.74 4.88
CA ASN A 349 5.75 -10.55 4.02
C ASN A 349 6.45 -11.87 3.73
N PHE A 350 5.79 -13.00 3.96
CA PHE A 350 6.33 -14.34 3.77
C PHE A 350 5.32 -15.27 3.12
N ALA A 351 5.81 -16.19 2.30
CA ALA A 351 4.98 -17.19 1.65
C ALA A 351 5.74 -18.46 1.32
N ILE A 352 4.97 -19.52 1.11
CA ILE A 352 5.42 -20.79 0.53
C ILE A 352 4.67 -20.97 -0.77
N ARG A 353 5.38 -21.01 -1.88
CA ARG A 353 4.83 -21.27 -3.22
C ARG A 353 4.98 -22.74 -3.57
N THR A 354 3.88 -23.35 -3.93
CA THR A 354 3.83 -24.71 -4.46
C THR A 354 3.56 -24.62 -5.96
N LYS A 355 4.55 -24.95 -6.78
CA LYS A 355 4.37 -25.04 -8.22
C LYS A 355 3.79 -26.39 -8.60
N LEU A 356 2.82 -26.38 -9.48
CA LEU A 356 2.09 -27.54 -9.99
C LEU A 356 2.15 -27.53 -11.51
N ASP A 357 2.14 -28.72 -12.13
CA ASP A 357 1.97 -28.84 -13.58
C ASP A 357 0.52 -28.64 -14.03
N GLU A 358 0.26 -28.75 -15.32
CA GLU A 358 -1.09 -28.64 -15.89
C GLU A 358 -2.11 -29.63 -15.31
N LYS A 359 -1.64 -30.76 -14.79
CA LYS A 359 -2.45 -31.83 -14.20
C LYS A 359 -2.49 -31.73 -12.66
N PHE A 360 -2.12 -30.57 -12.09
CA PHE A 360 -2.05 -30.35 -10.65
C PHE A 360 -1.10 -31.28 -9.90
N ARG A 361 -0.08 -31.84 -10.55
CA ARG A 361 0.93 -32.64 -9.88
C ARG A 361 2.01 -31.74 -9.28
N PHE A 362 2.42 -32.06 -8.08
CA PHE A 362 3.47 -31.32 -7.34
C PHE A 362 4.79 -31.33 -8.13
N MET A 363 5.39 -30.15 -8.23
CA MET A 363 6.69 -29.96 -8.88
C MET A 363 7.75 -29.45 -7.89
N LYS A 364 7.51 -28.32 -7.25
CA LYS A 364 8.50 -27.64 -6.40
C LYS A 364 7.81 -26.81 -5.32
N LEU A 365 8.48 -26.70 -4.18
CA LEU A 365 8.10 -25.83 -3.08
C LEU A 365 9.18 -24.76 -2.89
N ILE A 366 8.78 -23.49 -2.86
CA ILE A 366 9.69 -22.35 -2.82
C ILE A 366 9.28 -21.43 -1.67
N PRO A 367 10.08 -21.33 -0.59
CA PRO A 367 9.87 -20.31 0.42
C PRO A 367 10.33 -18.94 -0.12
N VAL A 368 9.52 -17.91 0.12
CA VAL A 368 9.81 -16.52 -0.28
C VAL A 368 9.49 -15.61 0.89
N ALA A 369 10.36 -14.66 1.17
CA ALA A 369 10.10 -13.63 2.18
C ALA A 369 10.70 -12.29 1.75
N ASN A 370 9.99 -11.22 2.07
CA ASN A 370 10.43 -9.85 1.85
C ASN A 370 10.25 -9.04 3.14
N VAL A 371 11.14 -8.08 3.34
CA VAL A 371 11.01 -7.04 4.36
C VAL A 371 10.79 -5.72 3.62
N THR A 372 9.72 -5.04 3.94
CA THR A 372 9.39 -3.72 3.41
C THR A 372 9.59 -2.68 4.50
N CYS A 373 10.31 -1.61 4.19
CA CYS A 373 10.51 -0.48 5.08
C CYS A 373 10.04 0.81 4.41
N LEU A 374 9.16 1.54 5.11
CA LEU A 374 8.81 2.92 4.78
C LEU A 374 9.89 3.84 5.35
N MET A 375 10.44 4.70 4.53
CA MET A 375 11.39 5.73 4.90
C MET A 375 10.63 7.05 5.06
N ARG A 376 10.19 7.34 6.27
CA ARG A 376 9.47 8.58 6.64
C ARG A 376 10.38 9.57 7.30
#